data_0795de73c828a497679ea2a1e0753516
#
_entry.id   0795de73c828a497679ea2a1e0753516
#
_cell.length_a   1.000
_cell.length_b   1.000
_cell.length_c   1.000
_cell.angle_alpha   90.00
_cell.angle_beta   90.00
_cell.angle_gamma   90.00
#
_symmetry.space_group_name_H-M   'P 1'
#
loop_
_entity.id
_entity.type
_entity.pdbx_description
1 polymer ?
#
loop_
_entity_poly.entity_id
_entity_poly.type
_entity_poly.pdbx_seq_one_letter_code
_entity_poly.pdbx_strand_id
1 'polypeptide(L)'
;MTNTTAKKQTHPADTIFPVCLKLLGPKRWRTICDGQTTANSQFDAKGAVAFIHSLADKAMIPDYLPEIADLELLLHRTAAAQKDPDPFPDYDNQWCLNPSMQIFETKWNSAAIINNQRLFGNSICPTEEAGHTLVWYDPRQQIARVKAASREELFCLKVCAEEMSLQQAADAAGQHPDAIHNALCRTRDQGLLVGRNPKLTRDADFCTVTVPDYAGAVHKFVLQWHITHACDLHCKHCYDRSRRSPMTLEQGLNILDQLGQFCREKNVGGHVCFSGGNPLLSPHFFALYQEAADRGHELSILGNPCSRDDLEKIREIKMPVYYQVSLEGLPEHNDQIRGEGFFARVIEFLGLLRDTGIPSGVMLTLTRDNIDQVLPLGERLRGHADSFTFNRLSPVGEGAALAMPSEDDFRAFLADYHAAMENNPILSIKDNLFNIVRAEEGLPPFDGCTGFGCGAAFNFVALLPDGEVHACRKFPSLIGNAFTDSLLNIYDGPEAQKYRTRPDECRDCELAPTCGGCLAVTSGMGQDCSIKKDPFCWKSQG
;
A
#
# COMPACT_ATOMS: atom_id res chain seq x y z
N MET A 1 34.67 -38.87 13.93
CA MET A 1 35.24 -37.93 12.94
C MET A 1 34.38 -36.68 12.96
N THR A 2 34.84 -35.69 13.70
CA THR A 2 34.13 -34.42 13.93
C THR A 2 34.35 -33.51 12.73
N ASN A 3 33.30 -33.29 11.95
CA ASN A 3 33.31 -32.35 10.83
C ASN A 3 33.04 -30.93 11.37
N THR A 4 34.10 -30.24 11.76
CA THR A 4 34.11 -28.82 12.09
C THR A 4 34.06 -28.03 10.77
N THR A 5 32.87 -27.65 10.31
CA THR A 5 32.70 -26.60 9.29
C THR A 5 33.22 -25.28 9.88
N ALA A 6 34.45 -24.92 9.52
CA ALA A 6 35.00 -23.61 9.82
C ALA A 6 34.07 -22.54 9.24
N LYS A 7 33.40 -21.75 10.09
CA LYS A 7 32.74 -20.51 9.68
C LYS A 7 33.78 -19.65 8.96
N LYS A 8 33.64 -19.45 7.65
CA LYS A 8 34.44 -18.47 6.91
C LYS A 8 34.24 -17.12 7.59
N GLN A 9 35.27 -16.63 8.28
CA GLN A 9 35.27 -15.25 8.78
C GLN A 9 35.14 -14.33 7.56
N THR A 10 34.01 -13.65 7.45
CA THR A 10 33.79 -12.61 6.44
C THR A 10 34.68 -11.42 6.74
N HIS A 11 35.41 -10.91 5.77
CA HIS A 11 36.23 -9.72 5.93
C HIS A 11 35.31 -8.50 6.20
N PRO A 12 35.65 -7.56 7.09
CA PRO A 12 34.81 -6.36 7.36
C PRO A 12 34.43 -5.60 6.08
N ALA A 13 35.31 -5.54 5.11
CA ALA A 13 35.04 -4.94 3.79
C ALA A 13 33.87 -5.60 3.05
N ASP A 14 33.66 -6.89 3.19
CA ASP A 14 32.61 -7.64 2.49
C ASP A 14 31.20 -7.21 2.99
N THR A 15 31.13 -6.73 4.23
CA THR A 15 29.88 -6.20 4.83
C THR A 15 29.64 -4.75 4.43
N ILE A 16 30.70 -3.96 4.28
CA ILE A 16 30.59 -2.53 3.93
C ILE A 16 30.31 -2.37 2.43
N PHE A 17 30.97 -3.16 1.59
CA PHE A 17 30.99 -3.04 0.12
C PHE A 17 30.51 -4.31 -0.60
N PRO A 18 29.32 -4.84 -0.30
CA PRO A 18 28.85 -6.09 -0.90
C PRO A 18 28.62 -6.01 -2.41
N VAL A 19 28.30 -4.83 -2.94
CA VAL A 19 28.08 -4.64 -4.38
C VAL A 19 29.41 -4.51 -5.13
N CYS A 20 30.36 -3.74 -4.59
CA CYS A 20 31.73 -3.68 -5.14
C CYS A 20 32.38 -5.08 -5.18
N LEU A 21 32.22 -5.89 -4.13
CA LEU A 21 32.69 -7.28 -4.10
C LEU A 21 32.09 -8.10 -5.25
N LYS A 22 30.77 -7.99 -5.48
CA LYS A 22 30.10 -8.72 -6.58
C LYS A 22 30.58 -8.29 -7.95
N LEU A 23 30.74 -6.97 -8.17
CA LEU A 23 31.11 -6.43 -9.47
C LEU A 23 32.58 -6.69 -9.82
N LEU A 24 33.49 -6.62 -8.86
CA LEU A 24 34.92 -6.90 -9.07
C LEU A 24 35.27 -8.38 -9.03
N GLY A 25 34.45 -9.16 -8.36
CA GLY A 25 34.73 -10.56 -8.04
C GLY A 25 35.73 -10.73 -6.88
N PRO A 26 35.69 -11.87 -6.19
CA PRO A 26 36.41 -12.07 -4.92
C PRO A 26 37.92 -11.90 -5.01
N LYS A 27 38.53 -12.25 -6.15
CA LYS A 27 40.00 -12.19 -6.31
C LYS A 27 40.50 -10.74 -6.39
N ARG A 28 39.89 -9.89 -7.24
CA ARG A 28 40.25 -8.47 -7.35
C ARG A 28 39.92 -7.72 -6.09
N TRP A 29 38.77 -8.01 -5.51
CA TRP A 29 38.32 -7.41 -4.26
C TRP A 29 39.31 -7.62 -3.11
N ARG A 30 39.83 -8.87 -2.94
CA ARG A 30 40.85 -9.19 -1.92
C ARG A 30 42.11 -8.35 -2.12
N THR A 31 42.59 -8.21 -3.33
CA THR A 31 43.77 -7.35 -3.60
C THR A 31 43.59 -5.91 -3.14
N ILE A 32 42.38 -5.36 -3.25
CA ILE A 32 42.04 -4.02 -2.77
C ILE A 32 42.04 -4.00 -1.23
N CYS A 33 41.38 -4.96 -0.59
CA CYS A 33 41.23 -5.02 0.85
C CYS A 33 42.56 -5.24 1.60
N ASP A 34 43.39 -6.12 1.12
CA ASP A 34 44.68 -6.48 1.74
C ASP A 34 45.62 -5.26 1.80
N GLY A 35 45.56 -4.37 0.82
CA GLY A 35 46.34 -3.14 0.77
C GLY A 35 45.84 -2.04 1.74
N GLN A 36 44.66 -2.20 2.32
CA GLN A 36 44.01 -1.20 3.17
C GLN A 36 43.77 -1.67 4.62
N THR A 37 44.42 -2.76 5.03
CA THR A 37 44.37 -3.24 6.40
C THR A 37 45.55 -2.69 7.18
N THR A 38 45.30 -1.98 8.28
CA THR A 38 46.36 -1.40 9.14
C THR A 38 47.10 -2.48 9.91
N ALA A 39 48.28 -2.12 10.49
CA ALA A 39 49.10 -3.03 11.30
C ALA A 39 48.35 -3.62 12.52
N ASN A 40 47.25 -3.01 12.95
CA ASN A 40 46.38 -3.49 14.04
C ASN A 40 45.17 -4.31 13.53
N SER A 41 45.22 -4.81 12.30
CA SER A 41 44.15 -5.59 11.65
C SER A 41 42.80 -4.85 11.51
N GLN A 42 42.80 -3.52 11.59
CA GLN A 42 41.61 -2.71 11.36
C GLN A 42 41.52 -2.30 9.88
N PHE A 43 40.41 -2.61 9.23
CA PHE A 43 40.17 -2.23 7.84
C PHE A 43 39.86 -0.74 7.72
N ASP A 44 40.61 -0.03 6.85
CA ASP A 44 40.34 1.38 6.51
C ASP A 44 39.39 1.49 5.32
N ALA A 45 38.09 1.65 5.61
CA ALA A 45 37.08 1.78 4.58
C ALA A 45 37.19 3.08 3.74
N LYS A 46 37.70 4.18 4.33
CA LYS A 46 37.95 5.44 3.57
C LYS A 46 39.12 5.28 2.63
N GLY A 47 40.22 4.68 3.12
CA GLY A 47 41.38 4.37 2.29
C GLY A 47 41.04 3.43 1.15
N ALA A 48 40.16 2.45 1.37
CA ALA A 48 39.68 1.54 0.33
C ALA A 48 38.92 2.29 -0.78
N VAL A 49 38.04 3.22 -0.44
CA VAL A 49 37.34 4.08 -1.42
C VAL A 49 38.34 4.94 -2.20
N ALA A 50 39.26 5.63 -1.52
CA ALA A 50 40.28 6.44 -2.17
C ALA A 50 41.15 5.61 -3.13
N PHE A 51 41.46 4.37 -2.76
CA PHE A 51 42.21 3.46 -3.63
C PHE A 51 41.39 3.04 -4.86
N ILE A 52 40.09 2.75 -4.70
CA ILE A 52 39.17 2.45 -5.82
C ILE A 52 39.15 3.62 -6.80
N HIS A 53 39.04 4.87 -6.33
CA HIS A 53 39.14 6.07 -7.20
C HIS A 53 40.46 6.10 -7.97
N SER A 54 41.59 5.86 -7.30
CA SER A 54 42.90 5.85 -7.95
C SER A 54 43.08 4.76 -9.02
N LEU A 55 42.35 3.63 -8.87
CA LEU A 55 42.37 2.57 -9.87
C LEU A 55 41.50 2.92 -11.10
N ALA A 56 40.38 3.60 -10.88
CA ALA A 56 39.53 4.10 -11.97
C ALA A 56 40.24 5.18 -12.78
N ASP A 57 40.91 6.14 -12.14
CA ASP A 57 41.74 7.17 -12.80
C ASP A 57 42.83 6.57 -13.71
N LYS A 58 43.31 5.38 -13.38
CA LYS A 58 44.30 4.63 -14.17
C LYS A 58 43.65 3.66 -15.17
N ALA A 59 42.32 3.70 -15.33
CA ALA A 59 41.54 2.80 -16.17
C ALA A 59 41.77 1.30 -15.86
N MET A 60 42.09 0.94 -14.61
CA MET A 60 42.30 -0.43 -14.15
C MET A 60 40.99 -1.12 -13.74
N ILE A 61 39.97 -0.35 -13.43
CA ILE A 61 38.59 -0.78 -13.09
C ILE A 61 37.60 0.14 -13.81
N PRO A 62 36.33 -0.30 -13.95
CA PRO A 62 35.27 0.54 -14.53
C PRO A 62 35.06 1.84 -13.75
N ASP A 63 34.75 2.92 -14.44
CA ASP A 63 34.59 4.27 -13.92
C ASP A 63 33.30 4.50 -13.10
N TYR A 64 32.34 3.59 -13.13
CA TYR A 64 31.17 3.60 -12.24
C TYR A 64 31.46 3.04 -10.82
N LEU A 65 32.52 2.30 -10.63
CA LEU A 65 32.83 1.65 -9.33
C LEU A 65 33.16 2.62 -8.20
N PRO A 66 33.87 3.74 -8.42
CA PRO A 66 34.08 4.73 -7.38
C PRO A 66 32.78 5.26 -6.79
N GLU A 67 31.81 5.64 -7.64
CA GLU A 67 30.50 6.15 -7.23
C GLU A 67 29.72 5.11 -6.39
N ILE A 68 29.74 3.84 -6.78
CA ILE A 68 29.13 2.75 -6.02
C ILE A 68 29.83 2.59 -4.66
N ALA A 69 31.16 2.64 -4.61
CA ALA A 69 31.91 2.51 -3.37
C ALA A 69 31.64 3.69 -2.40
N ASP A 70 31.54 4.91 -2.90
CA ASP A 70 31.16 6.08 -2.11
C ASP A 70 29.78 5.90 -1.47
N LEU A 71 28.79 5.47 -2.26
CA LEU A 71 27.42 5.26 -1.81
C LEU A 71 27.30 4.08 -0.82
N GLU A 72 28.05 2.98 -1.03
CA GLU A 72 28.06 1.84 -0.08
C GLU A 72 28.67 2.23 1.25
N LEU A 73 29.80 2.97 1.24
CA LEU A 73 30.41 3.48 2.47
C LEU A 73 29.46 4.43 3.20
N LEU A 74 28.76 5.28 2.47
CA LEU A 74 27.80 6.20 3.05
C LEU A 74 26.61 5.46 3.68
N LEU A 75 26.01 4.51 2.97
CA LEU A 75 24.95 3.66 3.50
C LEU A 75 25.36 2.97 4.80
N HIS A 76 26.57 2.42 4.83
CA HIS A 76 27.10 1.78 6.02
C HIS A 76 27.25 2.77 7.19
N ARG A 77 27.76 3.99 6.92
CA ARG A 77 27.90 5.05 7.95
C ARG A 77 26.55 5.53 8.45
N THR A 78 25.60 5.76 7.52
CA THR A 78 24.24 6.19 7.86
C THR A 78 23.56 5.15 8.76
N ALA A 79 23.71 3.85 8.47
CA ALA A 79 23.20 2.78 9.32
C ALA A 79 23.91 2.71 10.68
N ALA A 80 25.24 2.92 10.72
CA ALA A 80 26.01 2.85 11.96
C ALA A 80 25.76 4.03 12.91
N ALA A 81 25.54 5.23 12.37
CA ALA A 81 25.28 6.44 13.15
C ALA A 81 23.94 6.40 13.91
N GLN A 82 23.02 5.53 13.52
CA GLN A 82 21.67 5.42 14.08
C GLN A 82 21.50 4.21 15.03
N LYS A 83 22.59 3.58 15.49
CA LYS A 83 22.52 2.49 16.47
C LYS A 83 22.04 2.90 17.86
N ASP A 84 22.14 4.21 18.18
CA ASP A 84 21.59 4.84 19.37
C ASP A 84 20.85 6.12 18.90
N PRO A 85 19.63 5.99 18.37
CA PRO A 85 18.91 7.18 17.92
C PRO A 85 18.51 8.01 19.13
N ASP A 86 19.04 9.23 19.22
CA ASP A 86 18.27 10.28 19.87
C ASP A 86 16.90 10.31 19.20
N PRO A 87 15.78 10.27 19.94
CA PRO A 87 14.47 10.32 19.32
C PRO A 87 14.44 11.55 18.41
N PHE A 88 13.98 11.36 17.17
CA PHE A 88 13.78 12.50 16.28
C PHE A 88 12.96 13.55 17.04
N PRO A 89 13.37 14.82 17.08
CA PRO A 89 12.62 15.85 17.78
C PRO A 89 11.16 15.82 17.31
N ASP A 90 10.24 16.09 18.23
CA ASP A 90 8.82 16.14 17.90
C ASP A 90 8.53 17.38 17.05
N TYR A 91 8.52 17.20 15.73
CA TYR A 91 8.22 18.24 14.75
C TYR A 91 6.72 18.29 14.43
N ASP A 92 5.85 18.21 15.44
CA ASP A 92 4.42 17.96 15.29
C ASP A 92 3.69 18.82 14.24
N ASN A 93 4.14 20.03 13.96
CA ASN A 93 3.43 20.96 13.08
C ASN A 93 4.22 21.48 11.87
N GLN A 94 5.43 21.00 11.62
CA GLN A 94 6.27 21.44 10.50
C GLN A 94 6.77 20.27 9.68
N TRP A 95 6.91 20.49 8.38
CA TRP A 95 7.66 19.61 7.50
C TRP A 95 9.15 19.86 7.70
N CYS A 96 9.91 18.84 8.06
CA CYS A 96 11.35 18.94 8.23
C CYS A 96 12.08 17.91 7.38
N LEU A 97 13.27 18.25 6.94
CA LEU A 97 14.16 17.30 6.28
C LEU A 97 14.58 16.20 7.27
N ASN A 98 14.68 14.97 6.82
CA ASN A 98 15.26 13.91 7.63
C ASN A 98 16.73 14.27 7.92
N PRO A 99 17.15 14.41 9.20
CA PRO A 99 18.51 14.86 9.57
C PRO A 99 19.62 13.95 9.04
N SER A 100 19.33 12.68 8.80
CA SER A 100 20.29 11.71 8.27
C SER A 100 20.43 11.76 6.74
N MET A 101 19.56 12.53 6.06
CA MET A 101 19.50 12.56 4.60
C MET A 101 20.69 13.28 4.00
N GLN A 102 21.24 12.69 2.94
CA GLN A 102 22.30 13.27 2.12
C GLN A 102 21.95 13.14 0.65
N ILE A 103 22.35 14.15 -0.14
CA ILE A 103 22.08 14.23 -1.57
C ILE A 103 23.42 14.21 -2.30
N PHE A 104 23.55 13.38 -3.32
CA PHE A 104 24.74 13.26 -4.18
C PHE A 104 24.37 13.43 -5.63
N GLU A 105 25.21 14.14 -6.36
CA GLU A 105 25.20 14.08 -7.82
C GLU A 105 25.81 12.75 -8.25
N THR A 106 25.11 12.03 -9.11
CA THR A 106 25.54 10.75 -9.65
C THR A 106 25.52 10.78 -11.18
N LYS A 107 26.48 10.07 -11.80
CA LYS A 107 26.56 9.93 -13.26
C LYS A 107 25.95 8.62 -13.75
N TRP A 108 25.79 7.66 -12.84
CA TRP A 108 25.35 6.31 -13.14
C TRP A 108 24.05 5.98 -12.42
N ASN A 109 23.36 4.93 -12.87
CA ASN A 109 22.19 4.37 -12.20
C ASN A 109 22.56 3.60 -10.90
N SER A 110 23.48 4.15 -10.13
CA SER A 110 24.14 3.52 -8.98
C SER A 110 23.16 3.11 -7.89
N ALA A 111 22.13 3.90 -7.61
CA ALA A 111 21.11 3.56 -6.63
C ALA A 111 20.32 2.29 -7.04
N ALA A 112 19.98 2.16 -8.32
CA ALA A 112 19.30 0.97 -8.85
C ALA A 112 20.20 -0.26 -8.77
N ILE A 113 21.48 -0.12 -9.10
CA ILE A 113 22.47 -1.20 -8.99
C ILE A 113 22.59 -1.69 -7.55
N ILE A 114 22.75 -0.76 -6.59
CA ILE A 114 22.90 -1.08 -5.17
C ILE A 114 21.65 -1.80 -4.64
N ASN A 115 20.47 -1.25 -4.88
CA ASN A 115 19.22 -1.85 -4.42
C ASN A 115 18.99 -3.24 -5.01
N ASN A 116 19.19 -3.41 -6.32
CA ASN A 116 18.98 -4.70 -6.96
C ASN A 116 19.96 -5.76 -6.47
N GLN A 117 21.24 -5.41 -6.37
CA GLN A 117 22.27 -6.36 -5.94
C GLN A 117 22.19 -6.70 -4.45
N ARG A 118 21.80 -5.77 -3.59
CA ARG A 118 21.64 -6.00 -2.16
C ARG A 118 20.35 -6.74 -1.82
N LEU A 119 19.23 -6.33 -2.44
CA LEU A 119 17.90 -6.80 -2.07
C LEU A 119 17.48 -8.04 -2.86
N PHE A 120 17.81 -8.11 -4.15
CA PHE A 120 17.29 -9.15 -5.05
C PHE A 120 18.36 -10.11 -5.58
N GLY A 121 19.64 -9.76 -5.41
CA GLY A 121 20.75 -10.61 -5.88
C GLY A 121 20.94 -10.68 -7.40
N ASN A 122 20.10 -10.01 -8.19
CA ASN A 122 20.20 -9.92 -9.64
C ASN A 122 21.18 -8.81 -10.05
N SER A 123 21.83 -8.97 -11.21
CA SER A 123 22.72 -7.95 -11.74
C SER A 123 21.97 -7.00 -12.67
N ILE A 124 21.98 -5.70 -12.35
CA ILE A 124 21.62 -4.64 -13.29
C ILE A 124 22.93 -4.16 -13.94
N CYS A 125 22.90 -3.95 -15.25
CA CYS A 125 24.03 -3.36 -15.95
C CYS A 125 24.15 -1.88 -15.59
N PRO A 126 25.35 -1.38 -15.27
CA PRO A 126 25.59 0.04 -15.11
C PRO A 126 25.30 0.79 -16.41
N THR A 127 24.50 1.85 -16.33
CA THR A 127 24.18 2.77 -17.42
C THR A 127 24.43 4.19 -16.97
N GLU A 128 24.91 5.04 -17.87
CA GLU A 128 25.02 6.47 -17.59
C GLU A 128 23.63 7.06 -17.44
N GLU A 129 23.35 7.61 -16.27
CA GLU A 129 22.10 8.24 -15.91
C GLU A 129 22.40 9.34 -14.89
N ALA A 130 22.75 10.52 -15.41
CA ALA A 130 23.09 11.65 -14.56
C ALA A 130 21.88 12.16 -13.78
N GLY A 131 22.04 12.33 -12.46
CA GLY A 131 20.98 12.77 -11.59
C GLY A 131 21.43 12.98 -10.16
N HIS A 132 20.48 12.89 -9.25
CA HIS A 132 20.74 12.96 -7.81
C HIS A 132 20.35 11.65 -7.15
N THR A 133 21.18 11.19 -6.23
CA THR A 133 20.90 10.02 -5.39
C THR A 133 20.75 10.47 -3.94
N LEU A 134 19.70 10.00 -3.30
CA LEU A 134 19.38 10.24 -1.89
C LEU A 134 19.83 9.04 -1.06
N VAL A 135 20.49 9.32 0.07
CA VAL A 135 20.83 8.31 1.10
C VAL A 135 20.33 8.82 2.43
N TRP A 136 19.55 8.00 3.14
CA TRP A 136 18.98 8.36 4.44
C TRP A 136 18.73 7.12 5.29
N TYR A 137 18.55 7.32 6.60
CA TYR A 137 18.04 6.30 7.52
C TYR A 137 16.52 6.42 7.64
N ASP A 138 15.82 5.32 7.33
CA ASP A 138 14.38 5.23 7.52
C ASP A 138 14.10 4.78 8.96
N PRO A 139 13.62 5.67 9.86
CA PRO A 139 13.43 5.34 11.26
C PRO A 139 12.31 4.33 11.53
N ARG A 140 11.35 4.22 10.60
CA ARG A 140 10.22 3.28 10.73
C ARG A 140 10.65 1.85 10.44
N GLN A 141 11.51 1.67 9.44
CA GLN A 141 12.02 0.36 9.04
C GLN A 141 13.38 0.03 9.66
N GLN A 142 13.99 1.00 10.35
CA GLN A 142 15.31 0.88 10.99
C GLN A 142 16.41 0.44 10.01
N ILE A 143 16.38 0.95 8.80
CA ILE A 143 17.36 0.64 7.74
C ILE A 143 17.85 1.91 7.04
N ALA A 144 19.11 1.90 6.59
CA ALA A 144 19.62 2.89 5.66
C ALA A 144 19.15 2.56 4.22
N ARG A 145 18.67 3.57 3.52
CA ARG A 145 18.12 3.51 2.17
C ARG A 145 18.92 4.33 1.20
N VAL A 146 18.88 3.92 -0.07
CA VAL A 146 19.42 4.66 -1.21
C VAL A 146 18.41 4.65 -2.35
N LYS A 147 18.26 5.79 -3.03
CA LYS A 147 17.31 5.93 -4.14
C LYS A 147 17.75 7.06 -5.09
N ALA A 148 17.53 6.89 -6.39
CA ALA A 148 17.55 8.00 -7.33
C ALA A 148 16.42 8.98 -7.02
N ALA A 149 16.72 10.27 -6.90
CA ALA A 149 15.74 11.29 -6.57
C ALA A 149 14.84 11.60 -7.76
N SER A 150 13.54 11.61 -7.55
CA SER A 150 12.59 12.16 -8.51
C SER A 150 12.54 13.69 -8.43
N ARG A 151 12.02 14.33 -9.50
CA ARG A 151 11.80 15.79 -9.48
C ARG A 151 10.82 16.21 -8.38
N GLU A 152 9.79 15.41 -8.13
CA GLU A 152 8.81 15.66 -7.07
C GLU A 152 9.49 15.64 -5.69
N GLU A 153 10.33 14.65 -5.41
CA GLU A 153 11.05 14.56 -4.15
C GLU A 153 11.99 15.73 -3.94
N LEU A 154 12.80 16.07 -4.94
CA LEU A 154 13.71 17.24 -4.87
C LEU A 154 12.93 18.54 -4.62
N PHE A 155 11.75 18.69 -5.25
CA PHE A 155 10.88 19.84 -5.01
C PHE A 155 10.34 19.85 -3.57
N CYS A 156 9.87 18.71 -3.05
CA CYS A 156 9.42 18.59 -1.66
C CYS A 156 10.54 18.92 -0.65
N LEU A 157 11.77 18.45 -0.92
CA LEU A 157 12.94 18.79 -0.09
C LEU A 157 13.21 20.30 -0.12
N LYS A 158 13.11 20.94 -1.29
CA LYS A 158 13.25 22.40 -1.42
C LYS A 158 12.15 23.15 -0.66
N VAL A 159 10.88 22.73 -0.78
CA VAL A 159 9.76 23.31 -0.03
C VAL A 159 10.03 23.33 1.48
N CYS A 160 10.57 22.23 2.01
CA CYS A 160 10.92 22.14 3.42
C CYS A 160 12.15 22.98 3.79
N ALA A 161 13.19 22.97 2.97
CA ALA A 161 14.43 23.72 3.22
C ALA A 161 14.23 25.25 3.18
N GLU A 162 13.32 25.73 2.34
CA GLU A 162 12.98 27.15 2.18
C GLU A 162 11.74 27.55 3.01
N GLU A 163 11.20 26.66 3.83
CA GLU A 163 10.02 26.88 4.68
C GLU A 163 8.80 27.46 3.92
N MET A 164 8.61 27.03 2.67
CA MET A 164 7.53 27.52 1.81
C MET A 164 6.16 27.08 2.36
N SER A 165 5.18 27.99 2.33
CA SER A 165 3.78 27.59 2.53
C SER A 165 3.26 26.74 1.38
N LEU A 166 2.20 25.96 1.61
CA LEU A 166 1.57 25.16 0.55
C LEU A 166 1.16 26.01 -0.66
N GLN A 167 0.64 27.23 -0.42
CA GLN A 167 0.26 28.13 -1.51
C GLN A 167 1.48 28.63 -2.31
N GLN A 168 2.54 29.05 -1.63
CA GLN A 168 3.79 29.47 -2.32
C GLN A 168 4.39 28.32 -3.16
N ALA A 169 4.38 27.11 -2.61
CA ALA A 169 4.86 25.93 -3.33
C ALA A 169 3.95 25.59 -4.52
N ALA A 170 2.64 25.69 -4.36
CA ALA A 170 1.66 25.48 -5.42
C ALA A 170 1.84 26.48 -6.57
N ASP A 171 1.97 27.77 -6.24
CA ASP A 171 2.21 28.84 -7.22
C ASP A 171 3.53 28.61 -7.96
N ALA A 172 4.59 28.24 -7.25
CA ALA A 172 5.91 27.97 -7.85
C ALA A 172 5.92 26.75 -8.78
N ALA A 173 5.11 25.74 -8.47
CA ALA A 173 4.98 24.52 -9.28
C ALA A 173 3.89 24.60 -10.37
N GLY A 174 3.03 25.61 -10.33
CA GLY A 174 1.83 25.68 -11.18
C GLY A 174 0.85 24.53 -10.93
N GLN A 175 0.71 24.10 -9.66
CA GLN A 175 -0.08 22.94 -9.26
C GLN A 175 -1.13 23.32 -8.19
N HIS A 176 -2.07 22.42 -7.95
CA HIS A 176 -3.04 22.57 -6.87
C HIS A 176 -2.35 22.43 -5.49
N PRO A 177 -2.72 23.24 -4.44
CA PRO A 177 -2.14 23.09 -3.09
C PRO A 177 -2.26 21.69 -2.50
N ASP A 178 -3.34 20.96 -2.80
CA ASP A 178 -3.51 19.57 -2.37
C ASP A 178 -2.50 18.62 -3.03
N ALA A 179 -2.07 18.90 -4.27
CA ALA A 179 -1.03 18.12 -4.94
C ALA A 179 0.30 18.23 -4.20
N ILE A 180 0.65 19.45 -3.76
CA ILE A 180 1.84 19.68 -2.94
C ILE A 180 1.72 18.96 -1.59
N HIS A 181 0.57 19.06 -0.91
CA HIS A 181 0.34 18.34 0.34
C HIS A 181 0.48 16.81 0.16
N ASN A 182 -0.14 16.25 -0.86
CA ASN A 182 -0.05 14.82 -1.15
C ASN A 182 1.40 14.39 -1.50
N ALA A 183 2.15 15.21 -2.22
CA ALA A 183 3.56 14.96 -2.53
C ALA A 183 4.44 14.98 -1.26
N LEU A 184 4.23 15.95 -0.38
CA LEU A 184 4.92 16.02 0.92
C LEU A 184 4.58 14.80 1.81
N CYS A 185 3.32 14.37 1.85
CA CYS A 185 2.93 13.15 2.54
C CYS A 185 3.65 11.91 1.98
N ARG A 186 3.69 11.74 0.65
CA ARG A 186 4.42 10.63 0.03
C ARG A 186 5.92 10.66 0.37
N THR A 187 6.53 11.85 0.36
CA THR A 187 7.95 12.03 0.66
C THR A 187 8.25 11.72 2.13
N ARG A 188 7.35 12.13 3.06
CA ARG A 188 7.41 11.73 4.48
C ARG A 188 7.27 10.21 4.64
N ASP A 189 6.33 9.61 3.92
CA ASP A 189 6.05 8.17 4.03
C ASP A 189 7.21 7.30 3.50
N GLN A 190 8.10 7.88 2.69
CA GLN A 190 9.37 7.28 2.31
C GLN A 190 10.49 7.51 3.37
N GLY A 191 10.24 8.32 4.40
CA GLY A 191 11.23 8.66 5.43
C GLY A 191 12.20 9.78 5.04
N LEU A 192 12.01 10.45 3.90
CA LEU A 192 12.83 11.59 3.46
C LEU A 192 12.50 12.88 4.20
N LEU A 193 11.24 13.02 4.63
CA LEU A 193 10.78 14.08 5.51
C LEU A 193 10.36 13.50 6.86
N VAL A 194 10.39 14.34 7.88
CA VAL A 194 9.90 14.07 9.23
C VAL A 194 8.94 15.18 9.68
N GLY A 195 8.21 14.96 10.76
CA GLY A 195 7.19 15.91 11.24
C GLY A 195 5.84 15.77 10.56
N ARG A 196 4.90 16.63 10.94
CA ARG A 196 3.48 16.55 10.57
C ARG A 196 2.95 15.12 10.62
N ASN A 197 3.05 14.53 11.80
CA ASN A 197 2.60 13.16 12.03
C ASN A 197 1.11 13.01 11.69
N PRO A 198 0.68 11.86 11.14
CA PRO A 198 -0.72 11.60 10.90
C PRO A 198 -1.54 11.73 12.18
N LYS A 199 -2.68 12.42 12.10
CA LYS A 199 -3.62 12.57 13.21
C LYS A 199 -4.74 11.51 13.21
N LEU A 200 -4.75 10.62 12.23
CA LEU A 200 -5.63 9.46 12.22
C LEU A 200 -4.97 8.33 13.01
N THR A 201 -5.21 8.33 14.31
CA THR A 201 -4.64 7.37 15.25
C THR A 201 -5.77 6.57 15.91
N ARG A 202 -5.45 5.38 16.41
CA ARG A 202 -6.38 4.61 17.24
C ARG A 202 -6.51 5.28 18.61
N ASP A 203 -7.74 5.36 19.10
CA ASP A 203 -8.02 5.88 20.44
C ASP A 203 -7.45 4.94 21.51
N ALA A 204 -7.18 5.49 22.70
CA ALA A 204 -6.59 4.71 23.80
C ALA A 204 -7.49 3.55 24.28
N ASP A 205 -8.79 3.66 24.07
CA ASP A 205 -9.78 2.65 24.44
C ASP A 205 -10.15 1.68 23.29
N PHE A 206 -9.40 1.76 22.17
CA PHE A 206 -9.60 0.93 20.99
C PHE A 206 -9.57 -0.58 21.29
N CYS A 207 -8.59 -1.02 22.07
CA CYS A 207 -8.46 -2.37 22.62
C CYS A 207 -7.59 -2.33 23.88
N THR A 208 -7.61 -3.39 24.70
CA THR A 208 -6.84 -3.44 25.95
C THR A 208 -5.40 -3.90 25.77
N VAL A 209 -5.06 -4.43 24.59
CA VAL A 209 -3.71 -4.92 24.25
C VAL A 209 -2.89 -3.83 23.58
N THR A 210 -1.57 -3.93 23.67
CA THR A 210 -0.65 -2.96 23.06
C THR A 210 -0.81 -2.94 21.55
N VAL A 211 -1.08 -1.76 21.01
CA VAL A 211 -1.15 -1.54 19.56
C VAL A 211 0.27 -1.31 19.04
N PRO A 212 0.77 -2.12 18.09
CA PRO A 212 2.05 -1.88 17.47
C PRO A 212 2.07 -0.55 16.70
N ASP A 213 3.21 0.14 16.63
CA ASP A 213 3.35 1.45 15.99
C ASP A 213 2.84 1.47 14.54
N TYR A 214 3.11 0.40 13.77
CA TYR A 214 2.65 0.27 12.39
C TYR A 214 1.12 0.18 12.24
N ALA A 215 0.41 -0.26 13.28
CA ALA A 215 -1.05 -0.38 13.31
C ALA A 215 -1.73 0.81 14.01
N GLY A 216 -0.97 1.73 14.59
CA GLY A 216 -1.46 2.84 15.42
C GLY A 216 -1.88 4.08 14.63
N ALA A 217 -1.23 4.36 13.49
CA ALA A 217 -1.43 5.60 12.74
C ALA A 217 -1.63 5.38 11.24
N VAL A 218 -2.59 6.09 10.65
CA VAL A 218 -2.93 6.04 9.22
C VAL A 218 -2.17 7.11 8.46
N HIS A 219 -1.42 6.73 7.44
CA HIS A 219 -0.70 7.64 6.55
C HIS A 219 -1.49 8.04 5.30
N LYS A 220 -2.50 7.26 4.94
CA LYS A 220 -3.31 7.45 3.74
C LYS A 220 -4.79 7.20 4.02
N PHE A 221 -5.64 8.16 3.69
CA PHE A 221 -7.09 8.05 3.82
C PHE A 221 -7.73 7.70 2.48
N VAL A 222 -8.62 6.71 2.45
CA VAL A 222 -9.27 6.23 1.22
C VAL A 222 -10.73 6.67 1.18
N LEU A 223 -11.09 7.44 0.16
CA LEU A 223 -12.46 7.69 -0.21
C LEU A 223 -12.92 6.59 -1.19
N GLN A 224 -13.70 5.61 -0.74
CA GLN A 224 -14.36 4.65 -1.62
C GLN A 224 -15.60 5.32 -2.21
N TRP A 225 -15.48 5.82 -3.43
CA TRP A 225 -16.49 6.69 -4.02
C TRP A 225 -17.37 5.95 -5.03
N HIS A 226 -18.61 5.72 -4.66
CA HIS A 226 -19.65 5.23 -5.54
C HIS A 226 -20.23 6.41 -6.31
N ILE A 227 -19.60 6.78 -7.43
CA ILE A 227 -20.02 7.98 -8.20
C ILE A 227 -21.31 7.76 -8.98
N THR A 228 -21.77 6.52 -9.12
CA THR A 228 -23.01 6.16 -9.83
C THR A 228 -23.53 4.82 -9.34
N HIS A 229 -24.84 4.59 -9.43
CA HIS A 229 -25.47 3.28 -9.33
C HIS A 229 -25.77 2.64 -10.70
N ALA A 230 -25.51 3.34 -11.81
CA ALA A 230 -25.63 2.77 -13.14
C ALA A 230 -24.65 1.59 -13.28
N CYS A 231 -25.14 0.45 -13.76
CA CYS A 231 -24.36 -0.76 -13.96
C CYS A 231 -24.85 -1.49 -15.20
N ASP A 232 -23.93 -2.01 -15.97
CA ASP A 232 -24.18 -2.86 -17.14
C ASP A 232 -24.39 -4.34 -16.78
N LEU A 233 -24.35 -4.69 -15.47
CA LEU A 233 -24.56 -6.02 -14.93
C LEU A 233 -25.72 -6.10 -13.96
N HIS A 234 -26.19 -7.33 -13.73
CA HIS A 234 -27.26 -7.63 -12.77
C HIS A 234 -26.88 -8.80 -11.83
N CYS A 235 -25.74 -8.63 -11.12
CA CYS A 235 -25.13 -9.67 -10.29
C CYS A 235 -26.04 -10.09 -9.13
N LYS A 236 -26.19 -11.42 -8.90
CA LYS A 236 -27.07 -12.00 -7.85
C LYS A 236 -26.61 -11.72 -6.42
N HIS A 237 -25.39 -11.23 -6.22
CA HIS A 237 -24.83 -10.90 -4.89
C HIS A 237 -24.69 -9.37 -4.69
N CYS A 238 -25.34 -8.55 -5.52
CA CYS A 238 -25.22 -7.10 -5.41
C CYS A 238 -25.76 -6.63 -4.06
N TYR A 239 -24.92 -5.93 -3.28
CA TYR A 239 -25.29 -5.50 -1.93
C TYR A 239 -26.16 -4.23 -1.93
N ASP A 240 -26.18 -3.43 -3.01
CA ASP A 240 -27.00 -2.22 -3.10
C ASP A 240 -27.52 -2.02 -4.55
N ARG A 241 -28.83 -2.07 -4.69
CA ARG A 241 -29.58 -1.74 -5.91
C ARG A 241 -30.62 -0.65 -5.65
N SER A 242 -30.46 0.08 -4.56
CA SER A 242 -31.37 1.18 -4.25
C SER A 242 -31.35 2.22 -5.36
N ARG A 243 -32.47 2.94 -5.51
CA ARG A 243 -32.53 4.11 -6.39
C ARG A 243 -32.03 5.32 -5.61
N ARG A 244 -30.92 5.89 -6.06
CA ARG A 244 -30.32 7.09 -5.47
C ARG A 244 -30.26 8.20 -6.50
N SER A 245 -30.38 9.44 -6.06
CA SER A 245 -30.19 10.60 -6.91
C SER A 245 -28.76 10.61 -7.45
N PRO A 246 -28.56 10.84 -8.75
CA PRO A 246 -27.21 10.97 -9.29
C PRO A 246 -26.55 12.24 -8.78
N MET A 247 -25.23 12.17 -8.54
CA MET A 247 -24.41 13.31 -8.18
C MET A 247 -24.21 14.24 -9.39
N THR A 248 -24.25 15.54 -9.17
CA THR A 248 -23.83 16.54 -10.17
C THR A 248 -22.31 16.68 -10.19
N LEU A 249 -21.76 17.24 -11.29
CA LEU A 249 -20.32 17.52 -11.36
C LEU A 249 -19.88 18.49 -10.24
N GLU A 250 -20.65 19.52 -9.98
CA GLU A 250 -20.35 20.50 -8.93
C GLU A 250 -20.29 19.86 -7.54
N GLN A 251 -21.24 18.97 -7.22
CA GLN A 251 -21.20 18.18 -5.98
C GLN A 251 -19.95 17.33 -5.90
N GLY A 252 -19.56 16.66 -7.02
CA GLY A 252 -18.36 15.87 -7.09
C GLY A 252 -17.08 16.67 -6.87
N LEU A 253 -16.98 17.87 -7.45
CA LEU A 253 -15.86 18.79 -7.24
C LEU A 253 -15.78 19.23 -5.78
N ASN A 254 -16.92 19.59 -5.17
CA ASN A 254 -16.99 19.94 -3.76
C ASN A 254 -16.52 18.79 -2.85
N ILE A 255 -16.85 17.53 -3.17
CA ILE A 255 -16.35 16.37 -2.43
C ILE A 255 -14.83 16.27 -2.50
N LEU A 256 -14.21 16.52 -3.65
CA LEU A 256 -12.75 16.54 -3.78
C LEU A 256 -12.11 17.66 -2.95
N ASP A 257 -12.73 18.83 -2.88
CA ASP A 257 -12.27 19.95 -2.04
C ASP A 257 -12.36 19.58 -0.54
N GLN A 258 -13.46 18.95 -0.12
CA GLN A 258 -13.62 18.43 1.24
C GLN A 258 -12.57 17.35 1.58
N LEU A 259 -12.28 16.44 0.64
CA LEU A 259 -11.23 15.43 0.82
C LEU A 259 -9.85 16.08 0.98
N GLY A 260 -9.53 17.07 0.14
CA GLY A 260 -8.28 17.82 0.25
C GLY A 260 -8.14 18.52 1.60
N GLN A 261 -9.21 19.21 2.06
CA GLN A 261 -9.24 19.81 3.39
C GLN A 261 -9.04 18.76 4.50
N PHE A 262 -9.77 17.65 4.42
CA PHE A 262 -9.64 16.53 5.38
C PHE A 262 -8.19 16.02 5.45
N CYS A 263 -7.57 15.79 4.30
CA CYS A 263 -6.19 15.28 4.22
C CYS A 263 -5.20 16.25 4.87
N ARG A 264 -5.35 17.56 4.62
CA ARG A 264 -4.49 18.59 5.23
C ARG A 264 -4.67 18.68 6.75
N GLU A 265 -5.91 18.66 7.24
CA GLU A 265 -6.22 18.72 8.68
C GLU A 265 -5.74 17.48 9.43
N LYS A 266 -5.82 16.31 8.80
CA LYS A 266 -5.41 15.02 9.41
C LYS A 266 -3.95 14.64 9.10
N ASN A 267 -3.20 15.45 8.34
CA ASN A 267 -1.82 15.18 7.92
C ASN A 267 -1.64 13.82 7.22
N VAL A 268 -2.56 13.48 6.31
CA VAL A 268 -2.54 12.21 5.58
C VAL A 268 -2.58 12.43 4.08
N GLY A 269 -2.06 11.49 3.29
CA GLY A 269 -2.28 11.46 1.85
C GLY A 269 -3.70 11.02 1.49
N GLY A 270 -4.23 11.50 0.36
CA GLY A 270 -5.54 11.11 -0.13
C GLY A 270 -5.48 10.04 -1.23
N HIS A 271 -6.41 9.09 -1.17
CA HIS A 271 -6.62 8.08 -2.19
C HIS A 271 -8.11 8.03 -2.57
N VAL A 272 -8.42 8.23 -3.84
CA VAL A 272 -9.78 8.10 -4.36
C VAL A 272 -9.94 6.76 -5.06
N CYS A 273 -10.83 5.92 -4.54
CA CYS A 273 -11.17 4.63 -5.13
C CYS A 273 -12.54 4.75 -5.83
N PHE A 274 -12.53 5.00 -7.13
CA PHE A 274 -13.75 5.12 -7.93
C PHE A 274 -14.46 3.76 -8.04
N SER A 275 -15.74 3.75 -7.70
CA SER A 275 -16.59 2.57 -7.69
C SER A 275 -18.05 2.94 -7.98
N GLY A 276 -18.97 2.04 -7.68
CA GLY A 276 -20.41 2.24 -7.82
C GLY A 276 -21.08 0.99 -8.37
N GLY A 277 -22.02 1.16 -9.31
CA GLY A 277 -22.42 0.09 -10.20
C GLY A 277 -21.24 -0.22 -11.15
N ASN A 278 -21.06 0.59 -12.19
CA ASN A 278 -19.84 0.67 -12.98
C ASN A 278 -19.45 2.15 -13.09
N PRO A 279 -18.32 2.61 -12.49
CA PRO A 279 -17.98 4.03 -12.42
C PRO A 279 -17.84 4.69 -13.80
N LEU A 280 -17.40 3.95 -14.82
CA LEU A 280 -17.24 4.48 -16.17
C LEU A 280 -18.58 4.83 -16.86
N LEU A 281 -19.71 4.35 -16.33
CA LEU A 281 -21.04 4.76 -16.80
C LEU A 281 -21.49 6.11 -16.23
N SER A 282 -20.76 6.68 -15.30
CA SER A 282 -21.02 8.05 -14.85
C SER A 282 -20.59 9.06 -15.93
N PRO A 283 -21.46 10.01 -16.33
CA PRO A 283 -21.07 11.04 -17.30
C PRO A 283 -19.96 11.96 -16.75
N HIS A 284 -19.72 11.93 -15.45
CA HIS A 284 -18.73 12.77 -14.77
C HIS A 284 -17.43 12.05 -14.45
N PHE A 285 -17.31 10.73 -14.79
CA PHE A 285 -16.15 9.91 -14.38
C PHE A 285 -14.82 10.55 -14.78
N PHE A 286 -14.62 10.83 -16.08
CA PHE A 286 -13.34 11.36 -16.55
C PHE A 286 -13.01 12.75 -16.00
N ALA A 287 -14.02 13.61 -15.85
CA ALA A 287 -13.83 14.94 -15.25
C ALA A 287 -13.40 14.83 -13.78
N LEU A 288 -14.07 14.00 -12.98
CA LEU A 288 -13.73 13.78 -11.57
C LEU A 288 -12.40 13.02 -11.40
N TYR A 289 -12.07 12.10 -12.32
CA TYR A 289 -10.80 11.40 -12.34
C TYR A 289 -9.63 12.35 -12.60
N GLN A 290 -9.78 13.28 -13.59
CA GLN A 290 -8.81 14.34 -13.87
C GLN A 290 -8.61 15.25 -12.66
N GLU A 291 -9.69 15.76 -12.09
CA GLU A 291 -9.66 16.66 -10.95
C GLU A 291 -9.03 16.04 -9.70
N ALA A 292 -9.29 14.75 -9.46
CA ALA A 292 -8.63 14.00 -8.38
C ALA A 292 -7.14 13.79 -8.65
N ALA A 293 -6.75 13.57 -9.93
CA ALA A 293 -5.35 13.49 -10.36
C ALA A 293 -4.62 14.82 -10.17
N ASP A 294 -5.25 15.95 -10.56
CA ASP A 294 -4.68 17.29 -10.46
C ASP A 294 -4.48 17.73 -8.99
N ARG A 295 -5.32 17.21 -8.07
CA ARG A 295 -5.12 17.35 -6.62
C ARG A 295 -4.09 16.38 -6.03
N GLY A 296 -3.41 15.60 -6.86
CA GLY A 296 -2.32 14.71 -6.46
C GLY A 296 -2.76 13.45 -5.69
N HIS A 297 -4.07 13.16 -5.61
CA HIS A 297 -4.57 11.95 -4.96
C HIS A 297 -4.09 10.69 -5.70
N GLU A 298 -3.85 9.62 -4.97
CA GLU A 298 -3.76 8.29 -5.57
C GLU A 298 -5.13 7.86 -6.08
N LEU A 299 -5.17 7.13 -7.19
CA LEU A 299 -6.43 6.74 -7.84
C LEU A 299 -6.48 5.24 -8.02
N SER A 300 -7.65 4.64 -7.79
CA SER A 300 -7.95 3.25 -8.14
C SER A 300 -9.36 3.15 -8.72
N ILE A 301 -9.60 2.12 -9.50
CA ILE A 301 -10.88 1.88 -10.15
C ILE A 301 -11.37 0.48 -9.79
N LEU A 302 -12.60 0.38 -9.30
CA LEU A 302 -13.34 -0.86 -9.11
C LEU A 302 -14.52 -0.85 -10.07
N GLY A 303 -14.40 -1.54 -11.20
CA GLY A 303 -15.36 -1.46 -12.28
C GLY A 303 -15.51 -2.76 -13.07
N ASN A 304 -16.31 -2.69 -14.11
CA ASN A 304 -16.45 -3.76 -15.10
C ASN A 304 -15.44 -3.54 -16.26
N PRO A 305 -15.24 -4.53 -17.13
CA PRO A 305 -14.45 -4.36 -18.36
C PRO A 305 -14.92 -3.16 -19.19
N CYS A 306 -13.98 -2.34 -19.64
CA CYS A 306 -14.20 -1.17 -20.49
C CYS A 306 -13.38 -1.26 -21.80
N SER A 307 -13.48 -0.26 -22.65
CA SER A 307 -12.76 -0.22 -23.92
C SER A 307 -11.26 0.07 -23.74
N ARG A 308 -10.44 -0.25 -24.74
CA ARG A 308 -9.02 0.14 -24.78
C ARG A 308 -8.87 1.65 -24.75
N ASP A 309 -9.71 2.39 -25.47
CA ASP A 309 -9.68 3.85 -25.53
C ASP A 309 -9.92 4.46 -24.13
N ASP A 310 -10.85 3.89 -23.34
CA ASP A 310 -11.06 4.32 -21.96
C ASP A 310 -9.81 4.08 -21.09
N LEU A 311 -9.15 2.92 -21.25
CA LEU A 311 -7.91 2.61 -20.50
C LEU A 311 -6.76 3.54 -20.88
N GLU A 312 -6.60 3.85 -22.17
CA GLU A 312 -5.58 4.79 -22.64
C GLU A 312 -5.83 6.19 -22.10
N LYS A 313 -7.08 6.66 -22.12
CA LYS A 313 -7.47 7.94 -21.53
C LYS A 313 -7.24 7.99 -20.02
N ILE A 314 -7.59 6.92 -19.29
CA ILE A 314 -7.30 6.80 -17.84
C ILE A 314 -5.80 6.94 -17.60
N ARG A 315 -4.97 6.23 -18.36
CA ARG A 315 -3.52 6.25 -18.24
C ARG A 315 -2.91 7.61 -18.59
N GLU A 316 -3.44 8.29 -19.61
CA GLU A 316 -3.00 9.64 -20.00
C GLU A 316 -3.24 10.65 -18.89
N ILE A 317 -4.38 10.57 -18.20
CA ILE A 317 -4.69 11.44 -17.05
C ILE A 317 -3.76 11.09 -15.89
N LYS A 318 -3.85 9.86 -15.40
CA LYS A 318 -2.99 9.34 -14.34
C LYS A 318 -3.07 7.81 -14.28
N MET A 319 -1.92 7.16 -14.23
CA MET A 319 -1.85 5.72 -13.99
C MET A 319 -2.53 5.39 -12.65
N PRO A 320 -3.58 4.55 -12.62
CA PRO A 320 -4.19 4.10 -11.38
C PRO A 320 -3.25 3.16 -10.62
N VAL A 321 -3.37 3.13 -9.30
CA VAL A 321 -2.65 2.16 -8.46
C VAL A 321 -3.04 0.73 -8.86
N TYR A 322 -4.33 0.52 -9.17
CA TYR A 322 -4.85 -0.71 -9.77
C TYR A 322 -6.23 -0.49 -10.40
N TYR A 323 -6.58 -1.33 -11.35
CA TYR A 323 -7.94 -1.54 -11.84
C TYR A 323 -8.42 -2.90 -11.37
N GLN A 324 -9.46 -2.93 -10.53
CA GLN A 324 -10.03 -4.17 -10.00
C GLN A 324 -11.30 -4.54 -10.77
N VAL A 325 -11.32 -5.78 -11.25
CA VAL A 325 -12.51 -6.46 -11.75
C VAL A 325 -12.91 -7.59 -10.82
N SER A 326 -14.03 -8.23 -11.10
CA SER A 326 -14.52 -9.31 -10.23
C SER A 326 -14.85 -10.56 -11.03
N LEU A 327 -14.51 -11.72 -10.45
CA LEU A 327 -14.93 -13.04 -10.89
C LEU A 327 -15.42 -13.84 -9.67
N GLU A 328 -16.50 -14.63 -9.83
CA GLU A 328 -17.16 -15.31 -8.73
C GLU A 328 -16.90 -16.82 -8.70
N GLY A 329 -15.98 -17.31 -9.48
CA GLY A 329 -15.60 -18.72 -9.61
C GLY A 329 -15.17 -19.07 -11.04
N LEU A 330 -15.20 -20.35 -11.36
CA LEU A 330 -14.95 -20.86 -12.72
C LEU A 330 -16.06 -20.41 -13.69
N PRO A 331 -15.88 -20.52 -15.02
CA PRO A 331 -16.74 -19.89 -16.01
C PRO A 331 -18.24 -20.08 -15.76
N GLU A 332 -18.67 -21.30 -15.53
CA GLU A 332 -20.09 -21.65 -15.40
C GLU A 332 -20.71 -20.99 -14.16
N HIS A 333 -20.04 -21.05 -13.02
CA HIS A 333 -20.52 -20.41 -11.80
C HIS A 333 -20.47 -18.89 -11.90
N ASN A 334 -19.37 -18.36 -12.43
CA ASN A 334 -19.24 -16.92 -12.63
C ASN A 334 -20.39 -16.36 -13.47
N ASP A 335 -20.69 -17.02 -14.60
CA ASP A 335 -21.70 -16.54 -15.55
C ASP A 335 -23.12 -16.70 -15.00
N GLN A 336 -23.36 -17.69 -14.15
CA GLN A 336 -24.62 -17.77 -13.40
C GLN A 336 -24.84 -16.60 -12.43
N ILE A 337 -23.78 -16.04 -11.87
CA ILE A 337 -23.87 -14.92 -10.92
C ILE A 337 -23.87 -13.57 -11.62
N ARG A 338 -23.01 -13.38 -12.64
CA ARG A 338 -22.74 -12.09 -13.27
C ARG A 338 -23.36 -11.90 -14.65
N GLY A 339 -23.74 -12.98 -15.30
CA GLY A 339 -24.30 -12.99 -16.65
C GLY A 339 -23.45 -13.78 -17.63
N GLU A 340 -24.11 -14.36 -18.64
CA GLU A 340 -23.50 -15.22 -19.64
C GLU A 340 -22.36 -14.52 -20.39
N GLY A 341 -21.22 -15.22 -20.57
CA GLY A 341 -20.04 -14.75 -21.25
C GLY A 341 -19.19 -13.74 -20.49
N PHE A 342 -19.59 -13.38 -19.25
CA PHE A 342 -18.85 -12.36 -18.48
C PHE A 342 -17.46 -12.83 -18.08
N PHE A 343 -17.27 -14.11 -17.78
CA PHE A 343 -15.95 -14.67 -17.46
C PHE A 343 -14.95 -14.42 -18.59
N ALA A 344 -15.34 -14.75 -19.82
CA ALA A 344 -14.49 -14.57 -21.00
C ALA A 344 -14.13 -13.09 -21.22
N ARG A 345 -15.11 -12.19 -21.07
CA ARG A 345 -14.90 -10.72 -21.14
C ARG A 345 -13.87 -10.23 -20.12
N VAL A 346 -13.89 -10.76 -18.89
CA VAL A 346 -12.91 -10.38 -17.87
C VAL A 346 -11.51 -10.89 -18.22
N ILE A 347 -11.36 -12.12 -18.70
CA ILE A 347 -10.05 -12.65 -19.11
C ILE A 347 -9.46 -11.84 -20.28
N GLU A 348 -10.27 -11.47 -21.27
CA GLU A 348 -9.84 -10.59 -22.35
C GLU A 348 -9.42 -9.21 -21.82
N PHE A 349 -10.20 -8.65 -20.91
CA PHE A 349 -9.91 -7.35 -20.31
C PHE A 349 -8.64 -7.34 -19.48
N LEU A 350 -8.33 -8.42 -18.74
CA LEU A 350 -7.04 -8.56 -18.04
C LEU A 350 -5.86 -8.52 -19.02
N GLY A 351 -6.04 -9.06 -20.24
CA GLY A 351 -5.09 -8.89 -21.33
C GLY A 351 -4.90 -7.44 -21.73
N LEU A 352 -6.00 -6.68 -21.86
CA LEU A 352 -5.93 -5.24 -22.18
C LEU A 352 -5.24 -4.43 -21.07
N LEU A 353 -5.51 -4.72 -19.79
CA LEU A 353 -4.83 -4.07 -18.65
C LEU A 353 -3.32 -4.31 -18.70
N ARG A 354 -2.90 -5.54 -18.95
CA ARG A 354 -1.47 -5.88 -19.10
C ARG A 354 -0.83 -5.14 -20.28
N ASP A 355 -1.49 -5.10 -21.46
CA ASP A 355 -0.99 -4.40 -22.65
C ASP A 355 -0.84 -2.89 -22.41
N THR A 356 -1.73 -2.29 -21.62
CA THR A 356 -1.68 -0.87 -21.25
C THR A 356 -0.79 -0.58 -20.05
N GLY A 357 -0.27 -1.62 -19.39
CA GLY A 357 0.58 -1.50 -18.20
C GLY A 357 -0.18 -1.06 -16.94
N ILE A 358 -1.50 -1.16 -16.92
CA ILE A 358 -2.33 -0.85 -15.75
C ILE A 358 -2.34 -2.06 -14.81
N PRO A 359 -1.91 -1.91 -13.54
CA PRO A 359 -1.93 -3.00 -12.58
C PRO A 359 -3.35 -3.53 -12.37
N SER A 360 -3.51 -4.86 -12.41
CA SER A 360 -4.79 -5.54 -12.36
C SER A 360 -5.04 -6.25 -11.02
N GLY A 361 -6.28 -6.15 -10.53
CA GLY A 361 -6.75 -6.92 -9.39
C GLY A 361 -8.01 -7.70 -9.73
N VAL A 362 -8.12 -8.93 -9.24
CA VAL A 362 -9.36 -9.71 -9.33
C VAL A 362 -9.88 -9.95 -7.92
N MET A 363 -11.17 -9.65 -7.72
CA MET A 363 -11.88 -9.85 -6.45
C MET A 363 -12.99 -10.86 -6.62
N LEU A 364 -13.09 -11.82 -5.67
CA LEU A 364 -14.19 -12.77 -5.59
C LEU A 364 -15.03 -12.49 -4.33
N THR A 365 -16.35 -12.63 -4.42
CA THR A 365 -17.23 -12.66 -3.25
C THR A 365 -17.46 -14.11 -2.83
N LEU A 366 -16.86 -14.51 -1.71
CA LEU A 366 -16.89 -15.87 -1.19
C LEU A 366 -18.28 -16.22 -0.66
N THR A 367 -18.82 -17.31 -1.17
CA THR A 367 -20.09 -17.94 -0.77
C THR A 367 -19.86 -19.43 -0.50
N ARG A 368 -20.87 -20.13 0.03
CA ARG A 368 -20.83 -21.58 0.17
C ARG A 368 -20.63 -22.29 -1.18
N ASP A 369 -21.23 -21.74 -2.23
CA ASP A 369 -21.35 -22.42 -3.52
C ASP A 369 -20.13 -22.20 -4.44
N ASN A 370 -19.14 -21.38 -4.01
CA ASN A 370 -17.91 -21.13 -4.76
C ASN A 370 -16.61 -21.27 -3.96
N ILE A 371 -16.68 -21.67 -2.70
CA ILE A 371 -15.49 -21.79 -1.83
C ILE A 371 -14.45 -22.78 -2.39
N ASP A 372 -14.90 -23.87 -2.98
CA ASP A 372 -14.07 -24.89 -3.63
C ASP A 372 -13.49 -24.44 -4.98
N GLN A 373 -13.97 -23.34 -5.56
CA GLN A 373 -13.52 -22.81 -6.84
C GLN A 373 -12.47 -21.70 -6.71
N VAL A 374 -12.26 -21.18 -5.49
CA VAL A 374 -11.35 -20.02 -5.27
C VAL A 374 -9.91 -20.36 -5.67
N LEU A 375 -9.36 -21.47 -5.17
CA LEU A 375 -7.99 -21.89 -5.49
C LEU A 375 -7.83 -22.30 -6.96
N PRO A 376 -8.72 -23.10 -7.57
CA PRO A 376 -8.70 -23.36 -9.01
C PRO A 376 -8.78 -22.10 -9.87
N LEU A 377 -9.59 -21.11 -9.46
CA LEU A 377 -9.64 -19.81 -10.13
C LEU A 377 -8.31 -19.06 -9.99
N GLY A 378 -7.73 -19.05 -8.80
CA GLY A 378 -6.41 -18.44 -8.56
C GLY A 378 -5.32 -19.01 -9.45
N GLU A 379 -5.29 -20.33 -9.64
CA GLU A 379 -4.35 -20.97 -10.59
C GLU A 379 -4.64 -20.56 -12.04
N ARG A 380 -5.91 -20.50 -12.43
CA ARG A 380 -6.29 -20.07 -13.78
C ARG A 380 -5.94 -18.62 -14.09
N LEU A 381 -5.91 -17.76 -13.06
CA LEU A 381 -5.57 -16.33 -13.19
C LEU A 381 -4.06 -16.08 -13.18
N ARG A 382 -3.24 -17.07 -12.84
CA ARG A 382 -1.77 -16.95 -12.85
C ARG A 382 -1.28 -16.54 -14.25
N GLY A 383 -0.52 -15.43 -14.32
CA GLY A 383 -0.04 -14.84 -15.55
C GLY A 383 -1.09 -14.01 -16.33
N HIS A 384 -2.32 -13.89 -15.82
CA HIS A 384 -3.36 -13.01 -16.36
C HIS A 384 -3.60 -11.79 -15.48
N ALA A 385 -3.55 -11.94 -14.16
CA ALA A 385 -3.76 -10.86 -13.19
C ALA A 385 -2.52 -10.67 -12.32
N ASP A 386 -2.32 -9.44 -11.81
CA ASP A 386 -1.23 -9.13 -10.87
C ASP A 386 -1.60 -9.52 -9.44
N SER A 387 -2.90 -9.49 -9.09
CA SER A 387 -3.37 -9.92 -7.78
C SER A 387 -4.76 -10.56 -7.84
N PHE A 388 -4.98 -11.54 -6.96
CA PHE A 388 -6.28 -12.16 -6.74
C PHE A 388 -6.54 -12.30 -5.25
N THR A 389 -7.74 -11.91 -4.83
CA THR A 389 -8.18 -12.03 -3.43
C THR A 389 -9.69 -12.22 -3.35
N PHE A 390 -10.20 -12.46 -2.15
CA PHE A 390 -11.63 -12.57 -1.91
C PHE A 390 -12.10 -11.67 -0.77
N ASN A 391 -13.39 -11.36 -0.78
CA ASN A 391 -14.14 -10.87 0.38
C ASN A 391 -15.21 -11.89 0.72
N ARG A 392 -15.49 -12.12 2.00
CA ARG A 392 -16.69 -12.88 2.38
C ARG A 392 -17.96 -12.13 1.97
N LEU A 393 -18.98 -12.87 1.58
CA LEU A 393 -20.31 -12.34 1.37
C LEU A 393 -20.78 -11.63 2.67
N SER A 394 -21.30 -10.42 2.53
CA SER A 394 -22.14 -9.82 3.56
C SER A 394 -23.60 -10.06 3.14
N PRO A 395 -24.42 -10.78 3.91
CA PRO A 395 -25.77 -11.16 3.48
C PRO A 395 -26.74 -9.96 3.59
N VAL A 396 -26.51 -8.97 2.70
CA VAL A 396 -27.33 -7.76 2.54
C VAL A 396 -27.70 -7.57 1.06
N GLY A 397 -28.74 -6.80 0.78
CA GLY A 397 -29.24 -6.60 -0.58
C GLY A 397 -29.61 -7.92 -1.27
N GLU A 398 -29.29 -8.07 -2.56
CA GLU A 398 -29.51 -9.31 -3.31
C GLU A 398 -28.68 -10.47 -2.73
N GLY A 399 -27.51 -10.16 -2.16
CA GLY A 399 -26.64 -11.16 -1.54
C GLY A 399 -27.25 -11.85 -0.32
N ALA A 400 -28.32 -11.32 0.28
CA ALA A 400 -29.04 -11.96 1.36
C ALA A 400 -29.71 -13.30 0.96
N ALA A 401 -29.92 -13.52 -0.36
CA ALA A 401 -30.44 -14.77 -0.89
C ALA A 401 -29.37 -15.87 -1.08
N LEU A 402 -28.09 -15.54 -0.91
CA LEU A 402 -26.98 -16.49 -1.06
C LEU A 402 -26.54 -17.04 0.30
N ALA A 403 -25.98 -18.24 0.28
CA ALA A 403 -25.53 -18.90 1.51
C ALA A 403 -24.05 -18.64 1.79
N MET A 404 -23.74 -18.45 3.07
CA MET A 404 -22.37 -18.45 3.59
C MET A 404 -21.87 -19.89 3.76
N PRO A 405 -20.55 -20.16 3.67
CA PRO A 405 -19.99 -21.45 4.08
C PRO A 405 -20.24 -21.72 5.57
N SER A 406 -20.02 -22.94 6.02
CA SER A 406 -19.94 -23.21 7.44
C SER A 406 -18.66 -22.62 8.06
N GLU A 407 -18.61 -22.49 9.39
CA GLU A 407 -17.40 -22.04 10.10
C GLU A 407 -16.23 -23.00 9.84
N ASP A 408 -16.49 -24.31 9.91
CA ASP A 408 -15.46 -25.34 9.69
C ASP A 408 -14.94 -25.33 8.25
N ASP A 409 -15.82 -25.23 7.24
CA ASP A 409 -15.41 -25.13 5.83
C ASP A 409 -14.58 -23.87 5.59
N PHE A 410 -15.00 -22.75 6.19
CA PHE A 410 -14.27 -21.49 6.04
C PHE A 410 -12.90 -21.53 6.72
N ARG A 411 -12.80 -22.12 7.90
CA ARG A 411 -11.53 -22.31 8.60
C ARG A 411 -10.57 -23.19 7.79
N ALA A 412 -11.04 -24.32 7.30
CA ALA A 412 -10.25 -25.22 6.44
C ALA A 412 -9.78 -24.49 5.17
N PHE A 413 -10.69 -23.78 4.51
CA PHE A 413 -10.38 -22.99 3.33
C PHE A 413 -9.30 -21.92 3.57
N LEU A 414 -9.34 -21.20 4.71
CA LEU A 414 -8.30 -20.19 5.02
C LEU A 414 -6.93 -20.82 5.18
N ALA A 415 -6.83 -22.00 5.80
CA ALA A 415 -5.56 -22.73 5.92
C ALA A 415 -5.05 -23.18 4.53
N ASP A 416 -5.91 -23.74 3.69
CA ASP A 416 -5.56 -24.17 2.33
C ASP A 416 -5.14 -22.97 1.45
N TYR A 417 -5.84 -21.84 1.56
CA TYR A 417 -5.52 -20.62 0.82
C TYR A 417 -4.16 -20.07 1.26
N HIS A 418 -3.89 -20.03 2.57
CA HIS A 418 -2.61 -19.58 3.10
C HIS A 418 -1.45 -20.44 2.62
N ALA A 419 -1.60 -21.76 2.64
CA ALA A 419 -0.61 -22.68 2.11
C ALA A 419 -0.39 -22.52 0.59
N ALA A 420 -1.47 -22.27 -0.18
CA ALA A 420 -1.37 -22.06 -1.62
C ALA A 420 -0.59 -20.80 -2.03
N MET A 421 -0.53 -19.78 -1.16
CA MET A 421 0.21 -18.53 -1.43
C MET A 421 1.71 -18.76 -1.63
N GLU A 422 2.30 -19.79 -1.01
CA GLU A 422 3.72 -20.13 -1.21
C GLU A 422 4.06 -20.42 -2.68
N ASN A 423 3.09 -20.97 -3.41
CA ASN A 423 3.28 -21.43 -4.78
C ASN A 423 2.58 -20.56 -5.82
N ASN A 424 1.67 -19.68 -5.41
CA ASN A 424 0.94 -18.78 -6.30
C ASN A 424 1.06 -17.31 -5.86
N PRO A 425 1.98 -16.53 -6.45
CA PRO A 425 2.31 -15.18 -6.00
C PRO A 425 1.21 -14.14 -6.24
N ILE A 426 0.16 -14.44 -7.03
CA ILE A 426 -0.95 -13.51 -7.23
C ILE A 426 -1.98 -13.58 -6.08
N LEU A 427 -1.97 -14.65 -5.27
CA LEU A 427 -2.87 -14.76 -4.14
C LEU A 427 -2.49 -13.77 -3.06
N SER A 428 -3.43 -12.95 -2.64
CA SER A 428 -3.25 -11.97 -1.58
C SER A 428 -4.31 -12.11 -0.50
N ILE A 429 -3.91 -11.89 0.76
CA ILE A 429 -4.82 -11.97 1.91
C ILE A 429 -5.46 -10.61 2.17
N LYS A 430 -6.74 -10.64 2.51
CA LYS A 430 -7.52 -9.47 2.87
C LYS A 430 -8.44 -9.71 4.07
N ASP A 431 -8.91 -10.93 4.28
CA ASP A 431 -9.79 -11.23 5.41
C ASP A 431 -9.03 -11.20 6.74
N ASN A 432 -9.58 -10.50 7.73
CA ASN A 432 -8.92 -10.32 9.04
C ASN A 432 -8.69 -11.64 9.78
N LEU A 433 -9.51 -12.67 9.52
CA LEU A 433 -9.39 -13.96 10.19
C LEU A 433 -8.15 -14.76 9.75
N PHE A 434 -7.46 -14.37 8.68
CA PHE A 434 -6.11 -14.90 8.40
C PHE A 434 -5.14 -14.66 9.55
N ASN A 435 -5.36 -13.66 10.38
CA ASN A 435 -4.53 -13.43 11.56
C ASN A 435 -4.62 -14.57 12.58
N ILE A 436 -5.74 -15.32 12.60
CA ILE A 436 -5.86 -16.51 13.45
C ILE A 436 -4.99 -17.64 12.86
N VAL A 437 -5.09 -17.92 11.57
CA VAL A 437 -4.26 -18.92 10.87
C VAL A 437 -2.78 -18.64 11.09
N ARG A 438 -2.35 -17.40 10.86
CA ARG A 438 -0.95 -17.00 11.04
C ARG A 438 -0.47 -17.14 12.48
N ALA A 439 -1.32 -16.80 13.45
CA ALA A 439 -0.99 -16.98 14.87
C ALA A 439 -0.87 -18.47 15.25
N GLU A 440 -1.73 -19.35 14.72
CA GLU A 440 -1.66 -20.81 14.90
C GLU A 440 -0.36 -21.39 14.31
N GLU A 441 0.18 -20.78 13.24
CA GLU A 441 1.45 -21.16 12.58
C GLU A 441 2.68 -20.46 13.19
N GLY A 442 2.50 -19.60 14.21
CA GLY A 442 3.59 -18.85 14.83
C GLY A 442 4.17 -17.73 13.94
N LEU A 443 3.43 -17.30 12.93
CA LEU A 443 3.81 -16.22 12.03
C LEU A 443 3.38 -14.85 12.58
N PRO A 444 4.10 -13.76 12.23
CA PRO A 444 3.66 -12.42 12.62
C PRO A 444 2.31 -12.09 11.98
N PRO A 445 1.44 -11.30 12.65
CA PRO A 445 0.18 -10.88 12.09
C PRO A 445 0.39 -10.08 10.79
N PHE A 446 -0.59 -10.14 9.88
CA PHE A 446 -0.67 -9.19 8.78
C PHE A 446 -1.60 -8.03 9.16
N ASP A 447 -1.52 -6.94 8.41
CA ASP A 447 -2.19 -5.69 8.75
C ASP A 447 -3.74 -5.72 8.61
N GLY A 448 -4.32 -6.83 8.17
CA GLY A 448 -5.76 -6.99 8.03
C GLY A 448 -6.34 -6.38 6.75
N CYS A 449 -7.68 -6.30 6.71
CA CYS A 449 -8.46 -5.96 5.51
C CYS A 449 -8.04 -4.63 4.84
N THR A 450 -7.58 -3.65 5.62
CA THR A 450 -7.27 -2.30 5.13
C THR A 450 -5.92 -1.78 5.62
N GLY A 451 -5.05 -2.65 6.10
CA GLY A 451 -3.78 -2.27 6.72
C GLY A 451 -3.88 -1.98 8.23
N PHE A 452 -5.09 -2.06 8.81
CA PHE A 452 -5.36 -1.72 10.22
C PHE A 452 -6.41 -2.64 10.84
N GLY A 453 -6.46 -3.89 10.42
CA GLY A 453 -7.58 -4.78 10.68
C GLY A 453 -8.82 -4.30 9.95
N CYS A 454 -10.00 -4.32 10.61
CA CYS A 454 -11.18 -3.63 10.09
C CYS A 454 -10.98 -2.12 10.21
N GLY A 455 -10.92 -1.43 9.07
CA GLY A 455 -10.68 0.01 8.97
C GLY A 455 -11.95 0.83 8.72
N ALA A 456 -13.15 0.27 8.93
CA ALA A 456 -14.41 0.97 8.74
C ALA A 456 -14.44 2.29 9.53
N ALA A 457 -14.75 3.41 8.85
CA ALA A 457 -14.70 4.78 9.36
C ALA A 457 -13.35 5.19 10.00
N PHE A 458 -12.28 4.42 9.84
CA PHE A 458 -10.96 4.75 10.38
C PHE A 458 -10.01 5.24 9.28
N ASN A 459 -9.57 4.38 8.38
CA ASN A 459 -8.70 4.77 7.28
C ASN A 459 -9.43 4.87 5.93
N PHE A 460 -10.72 4.59 5.92
CA PHE A 460 -11.59 4.80 4.76
C PHE A 460 -13.03 5.07 5.15
N VAL A 461 -13.77 5.68 4.23
CA VAL A 461 -15.23 5.76 4.23
C VAL A 461 -15.76 5.44 2.84
N ALA A 462 -17.03 5.06 2.75
CA ALA A 462 -17.73 4.89 1.48
C ALA A 462 -18.71 6.06 1.27
N LEU A 463 -18.58 6.75 0.14
CA LEU A 463 -19.47 7.83 -0.29
C LEU A 463 -20.37 7.34 -1.42
N LEU A 464 -21.66 7.57 -1.29
CA LEU A 464 -22.69 7.18 -2.26
C LEU A 464 -23.11 8.35 -3.16
N PRO A 465 -23.79 8.10 -4.32
CA PRO A 465 -24.10 9.15 -5.29
C PRO A 465 -24.97 10.29 -4.77
N ASP A 466 -25.77 10.06 -3.74
CA ASP A 466 -26.65 11.04 -3.07
C ASP A 466 -25.99 11.73 -1.87
N GLY A 467 -24.68 11.58 -1.71
CA GLY A 467 -23.90 12.21 -0.66
C GLY A 467 -23.86 11.44 0.66
N GLU A 468 -24.61 10.35 0.82
CA GLU A 468 -24.50 9.52 2.03
C GLU A 468 -23.08 8.98 2.22
N VAL A 469 -22.58 9.14 3.44
CA VAL A 469 -21.29 8.60 3.86
C VAL A 469 -21.51 7.43 4.80
N HIS A 470 -20.90 6.29 4.49
CA HIS A 470 -20.99 5.08 5.28
C HIS A 470 -19.63 4.66 5.81
N ALA A 471 -19.59 4.04 6.98
CA ALA A 471 -18.36 3.48 7.56
C ALA A 471 -17.74 2.40 6.66
N CYS A 472 -18.57 1.59 6.02
CA CYS A 472 -18.17 0.60 5.01
C CYS A 472 -19.32 0.37 4.02
N ARG A 473 -19.01 0.23 2.73
CA ARG A 473 -20.01 0.01 1.68
C ARG A 473 -20.78 -1.32 1.78
N LYS A 474 -20.21 -2.32 2.49
CA LYS A 474 -20.73 -3.69 2.49
C LYS A 474 -21.93 -3.91 3.42
N PHE A 475 -22.33 -2.92 4.20
CA PHE A 475 -23.51 -2.97 5.06
C PHE A 475 -24.06 -1.58 5.36
N PRO A 476 -25.33 -1.44 5.74
CA PRO A 476 -25.90 -0.15 6.12
C PRO A 476 -25.22 0.42 7.37
N SER A 477 -24.32 1.37 7.18
CA SER A 477 -23.50 1.97 8.24
C SER A 477 -23.39 3.48 8.04
N LEU A 478 -24.56 4.15 7.88
CA LEU A 478 -24.65 5.58 7.64
C LEU A 478 -24.01 6.36 8.80
N ILE A 479 -23.09 7.28 8.46
CA ILE A 479 -22.41 8.16 9.42
C ILE A 479 -22.61 9.64 9.14
N GLY A 480 -23.24 10.00 8.03
CA GLY A 480 -23.56 11.39 7.66
C GLY A 480 -23.85 11.56 6.17
N ASN A 481 -23.98 12.80 5.72
CA ASN A 481 -24.16 13.15 4.31
C ASN A 481 -23.25 14.33 3.93
N ALA A 482 -22.34 14.12 2.98
CA ALA A 482 -21.33 15.08 2.57
C ALA A 482 -21.86 16.23 1.70
N PHE A 483 -23.15 16.21 1.33
CA PHE A 483 -23.81 17.37 0.69
C PHE A 483 -24.38 18.36 1.70
N THR A 484 -24.54 17.95 2.96
CA THR A 484 -25.11 18.77 4.03
C THR A 484 -24.13 19.08 5.15
N ASP A 485 -23.04 18.31 5.26
CA ASP A 485 -22.00 18.53 6.25
C ASP A 485 -20.61 18.24 5.64
N SER A 486 -19.55 18.70 6.29
CA SER A 486 -18.19 18.45 5.83
C SER A 486 -17.73 17.03 6.14
N LEU A 487 -16.90 16.46 5.25
CA LEU A 487 -16.28 15.14 5.48
C LEU A 487 -15.50 15.09 6.81
N LEU A 488 -14.90 16.21 7.21
CA LEU A 488 -14.18 16.33 8.48
C LEU A 488 -15.13 16.18 9.67
N ASN A 489 -16.26 16.92 9.70
CA ASN A 489 -17.25 16.83 10.77
C ASN A 489 -17.90 15.44 10.84
N ILE A 490 -18.24 14.87 9.67
CA ILE A 490 -18.80 13.50 9.58
C ILE A 490 -17.81 12.50 10.18
N TYR A 491 -16.53 12.60 9.81
CA TYR A 491 -15.50 11.71 10.30
C TYR A 491 -15.27 11.86 11.80
N ASP A 492 -15.22 13.09 12.34
CA ASP A 492 -15.01 13.36 13.77
C ASP A 492 -16.29 13.18 14.61
N GLY A 493 -17.43 12.98 13.95
CA GLY A 493 -18.72 12.81 14.59
C GLY A 493 -18.90 11.46 15.30
N PRO A 494 -19.84 11.39 16.26
CA PRO A 494 -20.07 10.21 17.11
C PRO A 494 -20.52 8.98 16.31
N GLU A 495 -21.23 9.18 15.19
CA GLU A 495 -21.69 8.08 14.35
C GLU A 495 -20.51 7.33 13.70
N ALA A 496 -19.46 8.04 13.27
CA ALA A 496 -18.26 7.44 12.73
C ALA A 496 -17.41 6.75 13.81
N GLN A 497 -17.34 7.34 15.00
CA GLN A 497 -16.57 6.81 16.12
C GLN A 497 -17.03 5.41 16.54
N LYS A 498 -18.33 5.10 16.47
CA LYS A 498 -18.88 3.77 16.80
C LYS A 498 -18.20 2.62 16.05
N TYR A 499 -17.68 2.85 14.85
CA TYR A 499 -17.06 1.82 14.01
C TYR A 499 -15.54 1.73 14.18
N ARG A 500 -14.92 2.60 14.97
CA ARG A 500 -13.46 2.66 15.14
C ARG A 500 -12.95 1.80 16.28
N THR A 501 -13.78 1.51 17.26
CA THR A 501 -13.48 0.59 18.36
C THR A 501 -13.59 -0.86 17.91
N ARG A 502 -12.98 -1.76 18.66
CA ARG A 502 -13.19 -3.19 18.45
C ARG A 502 -14.52 -3.63 19.09
N PRO A 503 -15.19 -4.64 18.51
CA PRO A 503 -16.32 -5.27 19.19
C PRO A 503 -15.96 -5.64 20.63
N ASP A 504 -16.89 -5.49 21.58
CA ASP A 504 -16.61 -5.76 23.00
C ASP A 504 -15.99 -7.15 23.22
N GLU A 505 -16.51 -8.16 22.54
CA GLU A 505 -15.98 -9.54 22.60
C GLU A 505 -14.56 -9.69 22.00
N CYS A 506 -14.02 -8.67 21.32
CA CYS A 506 -12.68 -8.69 20.72
C CYS A 506 -11.67 -7.79 21.43
N ARG A 507 -12.09 -6.94 22.39
CA ARG A 507 -11.20 -5.90 22.97
C ARG A 507 -9.99 -6.46 23.68
N ASP A 508 -10.13 -7.60 24.35
CA ASP A 508 -9.06 -8.25 25.11
C ASP A 508 -8.28 -9.30 24.28
N CYS A 509 -8.64 -9.48 23.02
CA CYS A 509 -7.98 -10.44 22.14
C CYS A 509 -6.59 -9.95 21.74
N GLU A 510 -5.58 -10.81 21.85
CA GLU A 510 -4.20 -10.47 21.43
C GLU A 510 -4.09 -10.05 19.96
N LEU A 511 -5.01 -10.47 19.09
CA LEU A 511 -5.07 -10.09 17.67
C LEU A 511 -5.90 -8.81 17.44
N ALA A 512 -6.47 -8.19 18.47
CA ALA A 512 -7.32 -7.01 18.32
C ALA A 512 -6.68 -5.88 17.49
N PRO A 513 -5.39 -5.57 17.62
CA PRO A 513 -4.75 -4.49 16.85
C PRO A 513 -4.88 -4.65 15.34
N THR A 514 -4.81 -5.88 14.83
CA THR A 514 -4.73 -6.18 13.39
C THR A 514 -5.90 -7.02 12.84
N CYS A 515 -6.85 -7.41 13.70
CA CYS A 515 -8.01 -8.23 13.30
C CYS A 515 -9.33 -7.44 13.45
N GLY A 516 -10.16 -7.76 14.45
CA GLY A 516 -11.51 -7.22 14.67
C GLY A 516 -12.58 -7.82 13.76
N GLY A 517 -12.29 -8.95 13.10
CA GLY A 517 -13.25 -9.64 12.22
C GLY A 517 -13.75 -8.77 11.06
N CYS A 518 -14.95 -9.05 10.57
CA CYS A 518 -15.62 -8.25 9.54
C CYS A 518 -16.96 -7.72 10.04
N LEU A 519 -17.05 -6.43 10.36
CA LEU A 519 -18.29 -5.81 10.86
C LEU A 519 -19.46 -6.00 9.89
N ALA A 520 -19.19 -6.03 8.59
CA ALA A 520 -20.22 -6.21 7.56
C ALA A 520 -20.79 -7.64 7.56
N VAL A 521 -19.96 -8.65 7.82
CA VAL A 521 -20.43 -10.04 7.97
C VAL A 521 -21.25 -10.18 9.25
N THR A 522 -20.73 -9.68 10.36
CA THR A 522 -21.43 -9.73 11.68
C THR A 522 -22.79 -9.05 11.60
N SER A 523 -22.84 -7.82 11.06
CA SER A 523 -24.10 -7.08 10.88
C SER A 523 -25.05 -7.77 9.90
N GLY A 524 -24.54 -8.25 8.75
CA GLY A 524 -25.35 -8.95 7.75
C GLY A 524 -25.97 -10.26 8.26
N MET A 525 -25.36 -10.90 9.25
CA MET A 525 -25.90 -12.06 9.95
C MET A 525 -26.85 -11.68 11.11
N GLY A 526 -27.25 -10.41 11.20
CA GLY A 526 -28.23 -9.92 12.18
C GLY A 526 -27.67 -9.74 13.59
N GLN A 527 -26.36 -9.71 13.76
CA GLN A 527 -25.71 -9.50 15.06
C GLN A 527 -25.25 -8.06 15.22
N ASP A 528 -25.18 -7.57 16.46
CA ASP A 528 -24.62 -6.26 16.77
C ASP A 528 -23.10 -6.31 16.64
N CYS A 529 -22.59 -5.69 15.57
CA CYS A 529 -21.16 -5.68 15.24
C CYS A 529 -20.31 -4.79 16.16
N SER A 530 -20.92 -4.03 17.08
CA SER A 530 -20.19 -3.29 18.12
C SER A 530 -19.92 -4.15 19.35
N ILE A 531 -20.71 -5.21 19.57
CA ILE A 531 -20.65 -6.11 20.73
C ILE A 531 -20.03 -7.45 20.33
N LYS A 532 -20.54 -8.05 19.24
CA LYS A 532 -20.25 -9.44 18.86
C LYS A 532 -18.99 -9.56 17.99
N LYS A 533 -18.17 -10.58 18.31
CA LYS A 533 -17.08 -10.99 17.43
C LYS A 533 -17.64 -11.51 16.11
N ASP A 534 -16.78 -11.59 15.12
CA ASP A 534 -17.12 -12.20 13.82
C ASP A 534 -17.67 -13.63 14.02
N PRO A 535 -18.83 -13.97 13.44
CA PRO A 535 -19.45 -15.30 13.60
C PRO A 535 -18.57 -16.47 13.13
N PHE A 536 -17.58 -16.20 12.28
CA PHE A 536 -16.60 -17.19 11.79
C PHE A 536 -15.32 -17.22 12.63
N CYS A 537 -15.25 -16.51 13.73
CA CYS A 537 -14.07 -16.47 14.59
C CYS A 537 -14.04 -17.70 15.52
N TRP A 538 -13.16 -18.66 15.24
CA TRP A 538 -12.96 -19.87 16.04
C TRP A 538 -12.00 -19.70 17.22
N LYS A 539 -11.43 -18.50 17.41
CA LYS A 539 -10.58 -18.25 18.57
C LYS A 539 -11.43 -18.24 19.84
N SER A 540 -11.07 -19.10 20.80
CA SER A 540 -11.69 -19.10 22.13
C SER A 540 -11.40 -17.77 22.84
N GLN A 541 -12.36 -17.25 23.58
CA GLN A 541 -12.08 -16.18 24.55
C GLN A 541 -11.16 -16.78 25.61
N GLY A 542 -9.94 -16.23 25.74
CA GLY A 542 -8.97 -16.64 26.74
C GLY A 542 -9.41 -16.32 28.16
#